data_6df50492cb8e0d8292c5f186dd122640
#
_entry.id   6df50492cb8e0d8292c5f186dd122640
#
_cell.length_a   1.000
_cell.length_b   1.000
_cell.length_c   1.000
_cell.angle_alpha   90.00
_cell.angle_beta   90.00
_cell.angle_gamma   90.00
#
_symmetry.space_group_name_H-M   'P 1'
#
loop_
_entity.id
_entity.type
_entity.pdbx_description
1 polymer ?
#
loop_
_entity_poly.entity_id
_entity_poly.type
_entity_poly.pdbx_seq_one_letter_code
_entity_poly.pdbx_strand_id
1 'polypeptide(L)'
;MGRIIAQVAIANALDPSKEIRCPALVDTGASGLILPAAWRAQLGELPLLRTVELETADQRLVRGEVCGPVRIQMEGFDPIASEVTFLDMDAANGGHEPLIGYIVLEQSRAAVDMVGHRLVKVRALDLKRAA
;
A
#
# COMPACT_ATOMS: atom_id res chain seq x y z
N MET A 1 -7.53 -11.16 -16.59
CA MET A 1 -6.33 -11.16 -15.76
C MET A 1 -6.71 -11.46 -14.33
N GLY A 2 -5.98 -12.36 -13.68
CA GLY A 2 -6.26 -12.74 -12.31
C GLY A 2 -5.93 -11.63 -11.32
N ARG A 3 -6.60 -11.67 -10.17
CA ARG A 3 -6.33 -10.76 -9.05
C ARG A 3 -5.27 -11.38 -8.16
N ILE A 4 -4.32 -10.56 -7.73
CA ILE A 4 -3.32 -10.99 -6.76
C ILE A 4 -3.62 -10.27 -5.46
N ILE A 5 -3.90 -11.05 -4.41
CA ILE A 5 -4.22 -10.55 -3.09
C ILE A 5 -3.07 -10.91 -2.14
N ALA A 6 -2.56 -9.93 -1.43
CA ALA A 6 -1.53 -10.16 -0.42
C ALA A 6 -2.11 -9.86 0.97
N GLN A 7 -1.74 -10.68 1.95
CA GLN A 7 -2.04 -10.37 3.35
C GLN A 7 -0.99 -9.39 3.84
N VAL A 8 -1.42 -8.31 4.45
CA VAL A 8 -0.51 -7.24 4.86
C VAL A 8 -0.81 -6.77 6.27
N ALA A 9 0.26 -6.48 7.01
CA ALA A 9 0.19 -5.85 8.33
C ALA A 9 0.76 -4.45 8.22
N ILE A 10 0.02 -3.47 8.68
CA ILE A 10 0.41 -2.05 8.65
C ILE A 10 0.37 -1.55 10.09
N ALA A 11 1.50 -1.07 10.60
CA ALA A 11 1.60 -0.54 11.94
C ALA A 11 2.05 0.92 11.91
N ASN A 12 1.53 1.71 12.85
CA ASN A 12 2.05 3.04 13.09
C ASN A 12 3.49 2.90 13.62
N ALA A 13 4.47 3.40 12.89
CA ALA A 13 5.87 3.25 13.28
C ALA A 13 6.19 4.00 14.58
N LEU A 14 5.41 5.01 14.95
CA LEU A 14 5.58 5.78 16.17
C LEU A 14 4.84 5.15 17.37
N ASP A 15 3.87 4.27 17.09
CA ASP A 15 3.11 3.53 18.11
C ASP A 15 2.74 2.16 17.54
N PRO A 16 3.68 1.18 17.61
CA PRO A 16 3.46 -0.13 16.97
C PRO A 16 2.29 -0.94 17.52
N SER A 17 1.71 -0.54 18.66
CA SER A 17 0.51 -1.20 19.18
C SER A 17 -0.72 -0.93 18.30
N LYS A 18 -0.66 0.10 17.45
CA LYS A 18 -1.72 0.44 16.51
C LYS A 18 -1.40 -0.21 15.17
N GLU A 19 -2.17 -1.23 14.83
CA GLU A 19 -1.92 -2.06 13.67
C GLU A 19 -3.22 -2.43 12.96
N ILE A 20 -3.14 -2.54 11.64
CA ILE A 20 -4.21 -3.06 10.80
C ILE A 20 -3.66 -4.29 10.07
N ARG A 21 -4.42 -5.38 10.05
CA ARG A 21 -4.12 -6.56 9.24
C ARG A 21 -5.27 -6.79 8.29
N CYS A 22 -4.96 -6.89 7.01
CA CYS A 22 -6.01 -7.01 6.00
C CYS A 22 -5.48 -7.64 4.71
N PRO A 23 -6.36 -8.22 3.89
CA PRO A 23 -6.02 -8.52 2.52
C PRO A 23 -5.98 -7.21 1.71
N ALA A 24 -5.08 -7.14 0.75
CA ALA A 24 -4.95 -6.00 -0.13
C ALA A 24 -4.71 -6.45 -1.56
N LEU A 25 -5.30 -5.74 -2.50
CA LEU A 25 -5.13 -6.01 -3.92
C LEU A 25 -3.79 -5.45 -4.38
N VAL A 26 -3.00 -6.28 -5.05
CA VAL A 26 -1.76 -5.82 -5.69
C VAL A 26 -2.14 -5.09 -6.98
N ASP A 27 -1.81 -3.81 -7.04
CA ASP A 27 -2.15 -2.94 -8.17
C ASP A 27 -0.91 -2.15 -8.59
N THR A 28 -0.24 -2.64 -9.63
CA THR A 28 0.98 -2.00 -10.13
C THR A 28 0.72 -0.65 -10.80
N GLY A 29 -0.53 -0.31 -11.05
CA GLY A 29 -0.92 1.02 -11.52
C GLY A 29 -0.94 2.06 -10.40
N ALA A 30 -0.97 1.64 -9.14
CA ALA A 30 -0.88 2.54 -7.99
C ALA A 30 0.58 2.65 -7.55
N SER A 31 0.95 3.78 -6.92
CA SER A 31 2.33 3.97 -6.48
C SER A 31 2.58 3.40 -5.07
N GLY A 32 1.77 3.73 -4.10
CA GLY A 32 1.98 3.34 -2.71
C GLY A 32 0.87 2.47 -2.14
N LEU A 33 0.85 2.37 -0.81
CA LEU A 33 -0.23 1.72 -0.09
C LEU A 33 -1.41 2.67 0.01
N ILE A 34 -2.59 2.21 -0.37
CA ILE A 34 -3.83 2.98 -0.26
C ILE A 34 -4.80 2.24 0.65
N LEU A 35 -5.28 2.92 1.68
CA LEU A 35 -6.24 2.40 2.63
C LEU A 35 -7.49 3.27 2.65
N PRO A 36 -8.65 2.69 3.03
CA PRO A 36 -9.85 3.50 3.24
C PRO A 36 -9.63 4.56 4.31
N ALA A 37 -10.08 5.78 4.03
CA ALA A 37 -9.98 6.88 5.00
C ALA A 37 -10.66 6.54 6.33
N ALA A 38 -11.72 5.74 6.29
CA ALA A 38 -12.43 5.32 7.49
C ALA A 38 -11.57 4.48 8.44
N TRP A 39 -10.46 3.92 7.97
CA TRP A 39 -9.58 3.08 8.79
C TRP A 39 -8.47 3.87 9.49
N ARG A 40 -8.34 5.15 9.19
CA ARG A 40 -7.24 5.97 9.71
C ARG A 40 -7.14 5.94 11.24
N ALA A 41 -8.28 5.99 11.93
CA ALA A 41 -8.29 6.00 13.39
C ALA A 41 -7.68 4.74 14.01
N GLN A 42 -7.70 3.61 13.29
CA GLN A 42 -7.14 2.36 13.78
C GLN A 42 -5.61 2.41 13.91
N LEU A 43 -4.97 3.32 13.19
CA LEU A 43 -3.51 3.52 13.27
C LEU A 43 -3.13 4.62 14.26
N GLY A 44 -4.10 5.15 15.01
CA GLY A 44 -3.83 6.17 16.01
C GLY A 44 -3.39 7.49 15.37
N GLU A 45 -2.51 8.19 16.07
CA GLU A 45 -2.02 9.48 15.58
C GLU A 45 -0.86 9.28 14.63
N LEU A 46 -1.09 9.58 13.36
CA LEU A 46 -0.07 9.56 12.33
C LEU A 46 0.08 10.97 11.77
N PRO A 47 1.30 11.50 11.70
CA PRO A 47 1.52 12.79 11.06
C PRO A 47 1.00 12.81 9.62
N LEU A 48 0.31 13.89 9.28
CA LEU A 48 -0.05 14.16 7.89
C LEU A 48 1.18 14.71 7.19
N LEU A 49 1.66 14.04 6.15
CA LEU A 49 2.86 14.45 5.42
C LEU A 49 2.53 15.40 4.29
N ARG A 50 1.45 15.11 3.57
CA ARG A 50 0.97 15.94 2.47
C ARG A 50 -0.41 15.47 2.02
N THR A 51 -1.05 16.26 1.19
CA THR A 51 -2.28 15.84 0.49
C THR A 51 -1.97 15.64 -0.98
N VAL A 52 -2.70 14.75 -1.62
CA VAL A 52 -2.55 14.44 -3.04
C VAL A 52 -3.91 14.39 -3.70
N GLU A 53 -3.95 14.63 -5.00
CA GLU A 53 -5.13 14.40 -5.81
C GLU A 53 -4.89 13.19 -6.68
N LEU A 54 -5.83 12.24 -6.64
CA LEU A 54 -5.76 11.02 -7.41
C LEU A 54 -6.87 11.03 -8.44
N GLU A 55 -6.53 10.65 -9.68
CA GLU A 55 -7.50 10.55 -10.75
C GLU A 55 -8.03 9.12 -10.81
N THR A 56 -9.34 8.96 -10.72
CA THR A 56 -9.98 7.66 -10.82
C THR A 56 -10.14 7.23 -12.28
N ALA A 57 -10.52 5.97 -12.50
CA ALA A 57 -10.70 5.44 -13.84
C ALA A 57 -11.75 6.19 -14.65
N ASP A 58 -12.74 6.80 -14.00
CA ASP A 58 -13.77 7.63 -14.64
C ASP A 58 -13.40 9.12 -14.67
N GLN A 59 -12.11 9.43 -14.50
CA GLN A 59 -11.52 10.76 -14.60
C GLN A 59 -11.99 11.77 -13.54
N ARG A 60 -12.50 11.28 -12.42
CA ARG A 60 -12.77 12.15 -11.28
C ARG A 60 -11.52 12.34 -10.45
N LEU A 61 -11.37 13.53 -9.86
CA LEU A 61 -10.29 13.81 -8.93
C LEU A 61 -10.78 13.52 -7.50
N VAL A 62 -10.02 12.73 -6.77
CA VAL A 62 -10.32 12.39 -5.37
C VAL A 62 -9.11 12.77 -4.53
N ARG A 63 -9.36 13.47 -3.43
CA ARG A 63 -8.31 13.91 -2.52
C ARG A 63 -7.90 12.78 -1.59
N GLY A 64 -6.58 12.55 -1.49
CA GLY A 64 -6.00 11.63 -0.55
C GLY A 64 -5.12 12.33 0.48
N GLU A 65 -5.01 11.76 1.66
CA GLU A 65 -4.14 12.24 2.73
C GLU A 65 -3.02 11.23 2.94
N VAL A 66 -1.78 11.68 2.73
CA VAL A 66 -0.59 10.84 2.89
C VAL A 66 -0.07 11.02 4.30
N CYS A 67 0.00 9.95 5.04
CA CYS A 67 0.42 9.92 6.44
C CYS A 67 1.56 8.92 6.63
N GLY A 68 2.35 9.12 7.66
CA GLY A 68 3.44 8.23 8.01
C GLY A 68 4.24 8.76 9.18
N PRO A 69 5.27 8.02 9.61
CA PRO A 69 5.76 6.78 9.00
C PRO A 69 4.94 5.55 9.43
N VAL A 70 4.82 4.58 8.54
CA VAL A 70 4.21 3.29 8.85
C VAL A 70 5.20 2.17 8.54
N ARG A 71 5.02 1.06 9.27
CA ARG A 71 5.72 -0.19 8.98
C ARG A 71 4.75 -1.10 8.25
N ILE A 72 5.16 -1.56 7.07
CA ILE A 72 4.34 -2.41 6.22
C ILE A 72 5.04 -3.74 6.05
N GLN A 73 4.32 -4.83 6.27
CA GLN A 73 4.87 -6.17 6.03
C GLN A 73 3.83 -7.03 5.32
N MET A 74 4.16 -7.42 4.09
CA MET A 74 3.39 -8.44 3.38
C MET A 74 3.81 -9.81 3.89
N GLU A 75 2.85 -10.73 4.01
CA GLU A 75 3.11 -12.09 4.47
C GLU A 75 4.14 -12.77 3.56
N GLY A 76 5.21 -13.26 4.17
CA GLY A 76 6.32 -13.89 3.45
C GLY A 76 7.43 -12.95 3.03
N PHE A 77 7.34 -11.65 3.32
CA PHE A 77 8.31 -10.65 2.93
C PHE A 77 8.86 -9.90 4.15
N ASP A 78 9.98 -9.24 3.95
CA ASP A 78 10.56 -8.41 5.02
C ASP A 78 9.73 -7.15 5.25
N PRO A 79 9.70 -6.63 6.50
CA PRO A 79 9.02 -5.38 6.75
C PRO A 79 9.76 -4.20 6.13
N ILE A 80 9.00 -3.19 5.77
CA ILE A 80 9.53 -1.94 5.23
C ILE A 80 8.97 -0.76 6.02
N ALA A 81 9.65 0.38 5.96
CA ALA A 81 9.15 1.64 6.46
C ALA A 81 8.70 2.48 5.26
N SER A 82 7.51 3.03 5.33
CA SER A 82 6.94 3.76 4.21
C SER A 82 5.84 4.71 4.68
N GLU A 83 5.04 5.16 3.76
CA GLU A 83 3.89 6.01 3.99
C GLU A 83 2.62 5.33 3.51
N VAL A 84 1.48 5.85 3.93
CA VAL A 84 0.17 5.33 3.52
C VAL A 84 -0.69 6.50 3.04
N THR A 85 -1.46 6.27 1.97
CA THR A 85 -2.44 7.23 1.49
C THR A 85 -3.82 6.80 1.94
N PHE A 86 -4.51 7.66 2.68
CA PHE A 86 -5.90 7.43 3.05
C PHE A 86 -6.81 8.11 2.04
N LEU A 87 -7.71 7.33 1.49
CA LEU A 87 -8.59 7.76 0.42
C LEU A 87 -10.03 7.40 0.77
N ASP A 88 -10.95 8.30 0.42
CA ASP A 88 -12.37 7.95 0.49
C ASP A 88 -12.67 6.99 -0.66
N MET A 89 -12.59 5.70 -0.36
CA MET A 89 -12.72 4.66 -1.36
C MET A 89 -14.15 4.48 -1.84
N ASP A 90 -15.14 4.87 -1.06
CA ASP A 90 -16.53 4.90 -1.52
C ASP A 90 -16.68 5.90 -2.67
N ALA A 91 -16.05 7.06 -2.55
CA ALA A 91 -16.08 8.07 -3.60
C ALA A 91 -15.19 7.67 -4.79
N ALA A 92 -14.10 6.92 -4.55
CA ALA A 92 -13.12 6.60 -5.58
C ALA A 92 -13.50 5.38 -6.41
N ASN A 93 -14.02 4.31 -5.79
CA ASN A 93 -14.24 3.04 -6.48
C ASN A 93 -15.44 2.24 -5.96
N GLY A 94 -16.25 2.83 -5.08
CA GLY A 94 -17.46 2.19 -4.55
C GLY A 94 -17.20 1.08 -3.54
N GLY A 95 -16.00 0.98 -2.97
CA GLY A 95 -15.68 -0.08 -2.02
C GLY A 95 -14.52 0.27 -1.11
N HIS A 96 -14.19 -0.66 -0.22
CA HIS A 96 -13.15 -0.50 0.80
C HIS A 96 -12.01 -1.48 0.58
N GLU A 97 -11.55 -1.62 -0.65
CA GLU A 97 -10.46 -2.57 -0.96
C GLU A 97 -9.10 -1.86 -0.88
N PRO A 98 -8.25 -2.24 0.09
CA PRO A 98 -6.89 -1.71 0.14
C PRO A 98 -6.08 -2.08 -1.09
N LEU A 99 -5.19 -1.18 -1.51
CA LEU A 99 -4.34 -1.37 -2.68
C LEU A 99 -2.87 -1.30 -2.28
N ILE A 100 -2.08 -2.22 -2.82
CA ILE A 100 -0.62 -2.21 -2.69
C ILE A 100 -0.03 -1.82 -4.03
N GLY A 101 0.64 -0.66 -4.06
CA GLY A 101 1.26 -0.14 -5.25
C GLY A 101 2.71 -0.60 -5.45
N TYR A 102 3.31 -0.19 -6.57
CA TYR A 102 4.62 -0.69 -6.99
C TYR A 102 5.76 -0.28 -6.05
N ILE A 103 5.68 0.86 -5.36
CA ILE A 103 6.74 1.27 -4.43
C ILE A 103 6.86 0.28 -3.27
N VAL A 104 5.71 -0.18 -2.72
CA VAL A 104 5.71 -1.19 -1.65
C VAL A 104 6.32 -2.49 -2.16
N LEU A 105 5.97 -2.91 -3.37
CA LEU A 105 6.52 -4.12 -3.96
C LEU A 105 8.03 -4.02 -4.12
N GLU A 106 8.52 -2.89 -4.64
CA GLU A 106 9.96 -2.68 -4.83
C GLU A 106 10.71 -2.69 -3.50
N GLN A 107 10.23 -1.97 -2.49
CA GLN A 107 10.87 -1.93 -1.18
C GLN A 107 10.86 -3.30 -0.51
N SER A 108 9.81 -4.08 -0.70
CA SER A 108 9.69 -5.44 -0.16
C SER A 108 10.45 -6.48 -0.95
N ARG A 109 11.04 -6.10 -2.08
CA ARG A 109 11.69 -6.99 -3.03
C ARG A 109 10.74 -8.09 -3.53
N ALA A 110 9.52 -7.69 -3.85
CA ALA A 110 8.49 -8.57 -4.36
C ALA A 110 8.34 -8.37 -5.86
N ALA A 111 8.28 -9.48 -6.59
CA ALA A 111 7.97 -9.46 -8.01
C ALA A 111 6.59 -10.09 -8.23
N VAL A 112 5.91 -9.64 -9.26
CA VAL A 112 4.59 -10.17 -9.62
C VAL A 112 4.79 -11.33 -10.59
N ASP A 113 4.33 -12.52 -10.19
CA ASP A 113 4.27 -13.68 -11.05
C ASP A 113 2.89 -13.72 -11.71
N MET A 114 2.83 -13.23 -12.95
CA MET A 114 1.57 -13.12 -13.68
C MET A 114 0.98 -14.48 -14.02
N VAL A 115 1.81 -15.50 -14.18
CA VAL A 115 1.36 -16.85 -14.53
C VAL A 115 0.81 -17.56 -13.31
N GLY A 116 1.52 -17.45 -12.19
CA GLY A 116 1.08 -18.10 -10.95
C GLY A 116 0.10 -17.27 -10.13
N HIS A 117 -0.22 -16.05 -10.54
CA HIS A 117 -1.09 -15.11 -9.82
C HIS A 117 -0.65 -14.92 -8.37
N ARG A 118 0.65 -14.68 -8.17
CA ARG A 118 1.22 -14.56 -6.82
C ARG A 118 2.40 -13.61 -6.82
N LEU A 119 2.84 -13.24 -5.62
CA LEU A 119 4.08 -12.51 -5.42
C LEU A 119 5.21 -13.50 -5.15
N VAL A 120 6.39 -13.22 -5.69
CA VAL A 120 7.59 -14.00 -5.44
C VAL A 120 8.69 -13.10 -4.90
N LYS A 121 9.56 -13.66 -4.06
CA LYS A 121 10.63 -12.91 -3.44
C LYS A 121 11.81 -12.78 -4.40
N VAL A 122 12.30 -11.54 -4.56
CA VAL A 122 13.50 -11.27 -5.34
C VAL A 122 14.69 -11.30 -4.40
N ARG A 123 15.72 -12.09 -4.73
CA ARG A 123 16.86 -12.33 -3.85
C ARG A 123 17.69 -11.09 -3.59
N ALA A 124 17.91 -10.28 -4.61
CA ALA A 124 18.77 -9.12 -4.51
C ALA A 124 18.31 -8.04 -5.48
N LEU A 125 18.56 -6.80 -5.12
CA LEU A 125 18.34 -5.66 -6.00
C LEU A 125 19.53 -5.48 -6.92
N ASP A 126 19.26 -5.00 -8.16
CA ASP A 126 20.31 -4.65 -9.09
C ASP A 126 20.87 -3.28 -8.73
N LEU A 127 22.03 -3.25 -8.11
CA LEU A 127 22.65 -2.02 -7.64
C LEU A 127 22.96 -1.04 -8.79
N LYS A 128 23.23 -1.55 -9.98
CA LYS A 128 23.48 -0.72 -11.14
C LYS A 128 22.27 0.07 -11.58
N ARG A 129 21.08 -0.50 -11.37
CA ARG A 129 19.81 0.17 -11.67
C ARG A 129 19.35 1.08 -10.54
N ALA A 130 19.77 0.77 -9.32
CA ALA A 130 19.42 1.56 -8.16
C ALA A 130 20.24 2.84 -8.04
N ALA A 131 21.36 2.89 -8.71
CA ALA A 131 22.28 4.04 -8.66
C ALA A 131 21.79 5.21 -9.52
#